data_dfbbbcca1d81108426d84e37084dfbf4
#
_entry.id   dfbbbcca1d81108426d84e37084dfbf4
#
_cell.length_a   1.000
_cell.length_b   1.000
_cell.length_c   1.000
_cell.angle_alpha   90.00
_cell.angle_beta   90.00
_cell.angle_gamma   90.00
#
_symmetry.space_group_name_H-M   'P 1'
#
loop_
_entity.id
_entity.type
_entity.pdbx_description
1 polymer ?
#
loop_
_entity_poly.entity_id
_entity_poly.type
_entity_poly.pdbx_seq_one_letter_code
_entity_poly.pdbx_strand_id
1 'polypeptide(L)'
;MTGQKLLHQRAYEIDALVEDSQHIRLVGIMRDVRPDGLWGIADTEPMTLHDMRIELVVNATTMEIKTVETSMFTHPQDYCPAILPIFQQLVGTSIARGFGNRVKALFGGPRSCTHFVALLNAMAPVIMQARWSFMHAVNDSMALVGADPEARERSMRAGHEANRDTCHVWASDGPMFARINSGEKFDAPLWAKDRLAERGIEPDDWLAW
;
A
#
# COMPACT_ATOMS: atom_id res chain seq x y z
N MET A 1 16.36 -31.94 -16.60
CA MET A 1 15.72 -30.99 -15.66
C MET A 1 14.31 -30.77 -16.19
N THR A 2 13.29 -31.25 -15.50
CA THR A 2 11.89 -30.92 -15.83
C THR A 2 11.72 -29.44 -15.49
N GLY A 3 11.71 -28.59 -16.52
CA GLY A 3 11.48 -27.14 -16.35
C GLY A 3 10.17 -26.93 -15.61
N GLN A 4 10.16 -26.07 -14.59
CA GLN A 4 8.92 -25.68 -13.92
C GLN A 4 7.98 -25.03 -14.97
N LYS A 5 6.72 -25.44 -14.98
CA LYS A 5 5.69 -24.86 -15.85
C LYS A 5 4.84 -23.89 -15.03
N LEU A 6 4.72 -22.64 -15.49
CA LEU A 6 3.80 -21.68 -14.91
C LEU A 6 2.36 -22.13 -15.15
N LEU A 7 1.54 -22.21 -14.11
CA LEU A 7 0.15 -22.65 -14.16
C LEU A 7 -0.86 -21.51 -14.07
N HIS A 8 -0.51 -20.47 -13.35
CA HIS A 8 -1.36 -19.31 -13.11
C HIS A 8 -0.50 -18.17 -12.58
N GLN A 9 -0.80 -16.94 -12.97
CA GLN A 9 -0.16 -15.74 -12.45
C GLN A 9 -1.24 -14.79 -11.95
N ARG A 10 -1.07 -14.27 -10.73
CA ARG A 10 -1.80 -13.13 -10.22
C ARG A 10 -0.83 -11.99 -9.95
N ALA A 11 -1.16 -10.82 -10.49
CA ALA A 11 -0.41 -9.59 -10.26
C ALA A 11 -1.30 -8.56 -9.56
N TYR A 12 -0.70 -7.80 -8.65
CA TYR A 12 -1.27 -6.58 -8.08
C TYR A 12 -0.36 -5.42 -8.46
N GLU A 13 -0.95 -4.37 -9.00
CA GLU A 13 -0.29 -3.09 -9.26
C GLU A 13 -1.06 -2.03 -8.47
N ILE A 14 -0.36 -1.29 -7.60
CA ILE A 14 -1.01 -0.35 -6.70
C ILE A 14 -0.21 0.93 -6.70
N ASP A 15 -0.83 2.01 -7.20
CA ASP A 15 -0.27 3.33 -7.25
C ASP A 15 -0.94 4.26 -6.26
N ALA A 16 -0.15 5.09 -5.60
CA ALA A 16 -0.62 6.18 -4.78
C ALA A 16 -0.18 7.50 -5.40
N LEU A 17 -1.13 8.36 -5.72
CA LEU A 17 -0.95 9.61 -6.43
C LEU A 17 -1.43 10.78 -5.57
N VAL A 18 -0.81 11.95 -5.71
CA VAL A 18 -1.35 13.19 -5.13
C VAL A 18 -2.64 13.53 -5.88
N GLU A 19 -3.76 13.58 -5.18
CA GLU A 19 -5.04 14.04 -5.73
C GLU A 19 -5.13 15.57 -5.61
N ASP A 20 -4.93 16.06 -4.40
CA ASP A 20 -4.85 17.47 -4.06
C ASP A 20 -4.03 17.66 -2.77
N SER A 21 -4.04 18.85 -2.17
CA SER A 21 -3.26 19.17 -0.97
C SER A 21 -3.70 18.40 0.30
N GLN A 22 -4.82 17.67 0.26
CA GLN A 22 -5.37 16.94 1.41
C GLN A 22 -5.66 15.47 1.13
N HIS A 23 -5.64 15.05 -0.15
CA HIS A 23 -6.09 13.73 -0.55
C HIS A 23 -5.06 12.99 -1.39
N ILE A 24 -5.02 11.68 -1.18
CA ILE A 24 -4.25 10.71 -1.95
C ILE A 24 -5.26 9.91 -2.78
N ARG A 25 -5.01 9.80 -4.10
CA ARG A 25 -5.69 8.83 -4.96
C ARG A 25 -4.91 7.53 -4.94
N LEU A 26 -5.56 6.45 -4.52
CA LEU A 26 -5.00 5.11 -4.51
C LEU A 26 -5.66 4.29 -5.60
N VAL A 27 -4.89 3.83 -6.57
CA VAL A 27 -5.35 3.02 -7.70
C VAL A 27 -4.83 1.62 -7.52
N GLY A 28 -5.71 0.64 -7.42
CA GLY A 28 -5.36 -0.77 -7.35
C GLY A 28 -5.86 -1.52 -8.58
N ILE A 29 -4.98 -2.29 -9.21
CA ILE A 29 -5.28 -3.19 -10.32
C ILE A 29 -4.90 -4.61 -9.91
N MET A 30 -5.76 -5.56 -10.24
CA MET A 30 -5.47 -6.98 -10.07
C MET A 30 -5.75 -7.70 -11.39
N ARG A 31 -4.76 -8.48 -11.84
CA ARG A 31 -4.88 -9.32 -13.03
C ARG A 31 -4.56 -10.77 -12.71
N ASP A 32 -5.41 -11.66 -13.22
CA ASP A 32 -5.17 -13.09 -13.26
C ASP A 32 -4.95 -13.53 -14.69
N VAL A 33 -3.82 -14.18 -14.95
CA VAL A 33 -3.48 -14.69 -16.26
C VAL A 33 -3.20 -16.20 -16.17
N ARG A 34 -3.81 -16.96 -17.06
CA ARG A 34 -3.46 -18.34 -17.33
C ARG A 34 -2.50 -18.37 -18.50
N PRO A 35 -1.33 -19.02 -18.39
CA PRO A 35 -0.43 -19.20 -19.52
C PRO A 35 -1.08 -20.00 -20.65
N ASP A 36 -0.49 -19.90 -21.82
CA ASP A 36 -0.84 -20.70 -23.01
C ASP A 36 -0.79 -22.21 -22.75
N GLY A 37 -1.53 -22.97 -23.53
CA GLY A 37 -1.52 -24.43 -23.56
C GLY A 37 -2.11 -25.12 -22.31
N LEU A 38 -2.82 -24.39 -21.44
CA LEU A 38 -3.44 -24.96 -20.23
C LEU A 38 -4.96 -25.11 -20.31
N TRP A 39 -5.60 -24.56 -21.33
CA TRP A 39 -7.06 -24.65 -21.50
C TRP A 39 -7.47 -25.74 -22.48
N GLY A 40 -6.70 -25.93 -23.54
CA GLY A 40 -6.93 -26.96 -24.53
C GLY A 40 -5.72 -27.14 -25.47
N ILE A 41 -5.71 -28.20 -26.24
CA ILE A 41 -4.58 -28.56 -27.13
C ILE A 41 -4.28 -27.46 -28.18
N ALA A 42 -5.30 -26.73 -28.60
CA ALA A 42 -5.17 -25.65 -29.58
C ALA A 42 -4.99 -24.26 -28.95
N ASP A 43 -4.92 -24.16 -27.59
CA ASP A 43 -4.76 -22.91 -26.90
C ASP A 43 -3.28 -22.51 -26.88
N THR A 44 -2.94 -21.53 -27.71
CA THR A 44 -1.56 -21.07 -27.94
C THR A 44 -1.28 -19.70 -27.34
N GLU A 45 -2.28 -19.05 -26.73
CA GLU A 45 -2.18 -17.71 -26.23
C GLU A 45 -2.48 -17.65 -24.72
N PRO A 46 -1.81 -16.78 -23.96
CA PRO A 46 -2.18 -16.52 -22.57
C PRO A 46 -3.61 -15.97 -22.48
N MET A 47 -4.33 -16.38 -21.45
CA MET A 47 -5.71 -15.94 -21.22
C MET A 47 -5.81 -15.11 -19.94
N THR A 48 -6.27 -13.88 -20.06
CA THR A 48 -6.66 -13.05 -18.90
C THR A 48 -8.02 -13.53 -18.40
N LEU A 49 -8.05 -13.99 -17.15
CA LEU A 49 -9.27 -14.47 -16.49
C LEU A 49 -9.98 -13.38 -15.73
N HIS A 50 -9.19 -12.48 -15.10
CA HIS A 50 -9.67 -11.33 -14.35
C HIS A 50 -8.79 -10.12 -14.65
N ASP A 51 -9.40 -8.98 -14.89
CA ASP A 51 -8.77 -7.66 -14.90
C ASP A 51 -9.72 -6.70 -14.18
N MET A 52 -9.31 -6.28 -12.98
CA MET A 52 -10.15 -5.54 -12.05
C MET A 52 -9.41 -4.33 -11.54
N ARG A 53 -10.15 -3.23 -11.37
CA ARG A 53 -9.60 -1.98 -10.85
C ARG A 53 -10.50 -1.42 -9.75
N ILE A 54 -9.87 -0.88 -8.71
CA ILE A 54 -10.51 -0.07 -7.68
C ILE A 54 -9.71 1.20 -7.46
N GLU A 55 -10.39 2.33 -7.39
CA GLU A 55 -9.81 3.62 -7.06
C GLU A 55 -10.46 4.16 -5.78
N LEU A 56 -9.63 4.65 -4.90
CA LEU A 56 -10.03 5.28 -3.64
C LEU A 56 -9.44 6.67 -3.56
N VAL A 57 -10.23 7.67 -3.24
CA VAL A 57 -9.72 8.97 -2.78
C VAL A 57 -9.75 8.97 -1.27
N VAL A 58 -8.62 9.22 -0.64
CA VAL A 58 -8.43 9.08 0.81
C VAL A 58 -7.87 10.37 1.38
N ASN A 59 -8.47 10.86 2.46
CA ASN A 59 -7.91 12.00 3.19
C ASN A 59 -6.60 11.58 3.88
N ALA A 60 -5.50 12.26 3.58
CA ALA A 60 -4.16 11.91 4.02
C ALA A 60 -3.94 12.05 5.54
N THR A 61 -4.78 12.84 6.22
CA THR A 61 -4.69 13.05 7.68
C THR A 61 -5.54 12.05 8.44
N THR A 62 -6.84 11.93 8.10
CA THR A 62 -7.80 11.08 8.80
C THR A 62 -7.81 9.65 8.30
N MET A 63 -7.21 9.38 7.13
CA MET A 63 -7.24 8.10 6.41
C MET A 63 -8.66 7.65 6.05
N GLU A 64 -9.62 8.58 6.02
CA GLU A 64 -10.98 8.34 5.63
C GLU A 64 -11.11 8.25 4.11
N ILE A 65 -11.78 7.23 3.61
CA ILE A 65 -12.11 7.04 2.20
C ILE A 65 -13.24 7.99 1.82
N LYS A 66 -12.99 8.88 0.86
CA LYS A 66 -13.95 9.89 0.39
C LYS A 66 -14.74 9.42 -0.82
N THR A 67 -14.08 8.73 -1.74
CA THR A 67 -14.74 8.16 -2.93
C THR A 67 -14.22 6.76 -3.20
N VAL A 68 -15.05 5.97 -3.90
CA VAL A 68 -14.73 4.62 -4.35
C VAL A 68 -15.23 4.47 -5.78
N GLU A 69 -14.34 4.07 -6.68
CA GLU A 69 -14.69 3.68 -8.05
C GLU A 69 -14.20 2.26 -8.30
N THR A 70 -15.01 1.44 -8.96
CA THR A 70 -14.70 0.03 -9.22
C THR A 70 -15.03 -0.34 -10.64
N SER A 71 -14.16 -1.15 -11.27
CA SER A 71 -14.34 -1.64 -12.63
C SER A 71 -13.91 -3.10 -12.77
N MET A 72 -14.55 -3.83 -13.64
CA MET A 72 -14.16 -5.16 -14.11
C MET A 72 -14.04 -5.13 -15.62
N PHE A 73 -12.82 -5.22 -16.15
CA PHE A 73 -12.55 -5.23 -17.59
C PHE A 73 -12.64 -6.65 -18.16
N THR A 74 -12.19 -7.63 -17.38
CA THR A 74 -12.31 -9.05 -17.69
C THR A 74 -12.81 -9.82 -16.48
N HIS A 75 -13.80 -10.65 -16.66
CA HIS A 75 -14.43 -11.47 -15.63
C HIS A 75 -15.03 -12.74 -16.22
N PRO A 76 -15.07 -13.86 -15.47
CA PRO A 76 -15.47 -15.16 -16.04
C PRO A 76 -16.97 -15.36 -16.18
N GLN A 77 -17.80 -14.54 -15.54
CA GLN A 77 -19.27 -14.71 -15.53
C GLN A 77 -19.96 -13.35 -15.72
N ASP A 78 -21.03 -13.33 -16.49
CA ASP A 78 -21.83 -12.12 -16.78
C ASP A 78 -22.41 -11.47 -15.53
N TYR A 79 -22.56 -12.22 -14.44
CA TYR A 79 -23.09 -11.74 -13.15
C TYR A 79 -22.03 -11.03 -12.28
N CYS A 80 -20.73 -11.15 -12.60
CA CYS A 80 -19.67 -10.59 -11.76
C CYS A 80 -19.80 -9.07 -11.53
N PRO A 81 -20.11 -8.24 -12.55
CA PRO A 81 -20.20 -6.79 -12.35
C PRO A 81 -21.34 -6.34 -11.42
N ALA A 82 -22.34 -7.17 -11.19
CA ALA A 82 -23.47 -6.83 -10.31
C ALA A 82 -23.04 -6.54 -8.86
N ILE A 83 -21.84 -6.99 -8.47
CA ILE A 83 -21.32 -6.77 -7.12
C ILE A 83 -20.65 -5.40 -6.93
N LEU A 84 -20.31 -4.68 -8.00
CA LEU A 84 -19.52 -3.45 -7.92
C LEU A 84 -20.11 -2.37 -6.99
N PRO A 85 -21.43 -2.11 -6.97
CA PRO A 85 -22.02 -1.06 -6.11
C PRO A 85 -21.80 -1.28 -4.62
N ILE A 86 -21.56 -2.52 -4.15
CA ILE A 86 -21.43 -2.81 -2.72
C ILE A 86 -20.19 -2.12 -2.11
N PHE A 87 -19.16 -1.85 -2.90
CA PHE A 87 -17.92 -1.22 -2.45
C PHE A 87 -18.10 0.23 -2.04
N GLN A 88 -19.23 0.88 -2.39
CA GLN A 88 -19.59 2.21 -1.89
C GLN A 88 -19.70 2.23 -0.35
N GLN A 89 -19.90 1.09 0.31
CA GLN A 89 -19.88 0.98 1.76
C GLN A 89 -18.52 1.32 2.40
N LEU A 90 -17.47 1.43 1.61
CA LEU A 90 -16.16 1.91 2.09
C LEU A 90 -16.12 3.41 2.33
N VAL A 91 -16.99 4.20 1.67
CA VAL A 91 -17.04 5.66 1.84
C VAL A 91 -17.34 6.01 3.30
N GLY A 92 -16.58 6.93 3.87
CA GLY A 92 -16.66 7.33 5.26
C GLY A 92 -15.93 6.40 6.23
N THR A 93 -15.36 5.27 5.75
CA THR A 93 -14.56 4.38 6.60
C THR A 93 -13.07 4.72 6.50
N SER A 94 -12.29 4.36 7.53
CA SER A 94 -10.83 4.56 7.51
C SER A 94 -10.12 3.36 6.90
N ILE A 95 -9.15 3.61 6.01
CA ILE A 95 -8.25 2.59 5.44
C ILE A 95 -7.06 2.25 6.37
N ALA A 96 -6.98 2.87 7.54
CA ALA A 96 -5.91 2.63 8.51
C ALA A 96 -6.13 1.34 9.34
N ARG A 97 -5.57 1.31 10.55
CA ARG A 97 -5.62 0.16 11.47
C ARG A 97 -7.02 -0.48 11.55
N GLY A 98 -7.05 -1.81 11.41
CA GLY A 98 -8.30 -2.58 11.44
C GLY A 98 -9.03 -2.67 10.09
N PHE A 99 -8.51 -2.08 9.03
CA PHE A 99 -9.14 -2.09 7.71
C PHE A 99 -9.40 -3.51 7.18
N GLY A 100 -8.42 -4.41 7.28
CA GLY A 100 -8.60 -5.81 6.85
C GLY A 100 -9.76 -6.53 7.56
N ASN A 101 -9.94 -6.29 8.86
CA ASN A 101 -11.09 -6.84 9.61
C ASN A 101 -12.40 -6.23 9.12
N ARG A 102 -12.43 -4.94 8.81
CA ARG A 102 -13.60 -4.26 8.24
C ARG A 102 -13.93 -4.79 6.84
N VAL A 103 -12.94 -4.93 5.97
CA VAL A 103 -13.10 -5.54 4.64
C VAL A 103 -13.68 -6.95 4.77
N LYS A 104 -13.16 -7.77 5.69
CA LYS A 104 -13.69 -9.11 5.95
C LYS A 104 -15.13 -9.08 6.46
N ALA A 105 -15.45 -8.15 7.36
CA ALA A 105 -16.81 -8.01 7.91
C ALA A 105 -17.83 -7.56 6.86
N LEU A 106 -17.48 -6.59 6.01
CA LEU A 106 -18.37 -6.06 4.97
C LEU A 106 -18.47 -6.98 3.76
N PHE A 107 -17.36 -7.53 3.30
CA PHE A 107 -17.22 -8.13 1.98
C PHE A 107 -16.77 -9.60 1.98
N GLY A 108 -16.61 -10.22 3.14
CA GLY A 108 -16.12 -11.60 3.24
C GLY A 108 -17.15 -12.65 2.77
N GLY A 109 -16.65 -13.74 2.16
CA GLY A 109 -17.47 -14.85 1.68
C GLY A 109 -18.41 -14.46 0.54
N PRO A 110 -19.68 -14.93 0.55
CA PRO A 110 -20.62 -14.71 -0.55
C PRO A 110 -21.17 -13.26 -0.64
N ARG A 111 -20.74 -12.37 0.28
CA ARG A 111 -21.20 -10.98 0.29
C ARG A 111 -20.53 -10.13 -0.80
N SER A 112 -19.40 -10.58 -1.36
CA SER A 112 -18.64 -9.82 -2.34
C SER A 112 -17.76 -10.72 -3.20
N CYS A 113 -16.90 -10.11 -4.02
CA CYS A 113 -15.89 -10.75 -4.83
C CYS A 113 -14.58 -10.93 -4.04
N THR A 114 -14.08 -12.17 -3.96
CA THR A 114 -12.82 -12.50 -3.26
C THR A 114 -11.60 -11.79 -3.86
N HIS A 115 -11.65 -11.47 -5.15
CA HIS A 115 -10.58 -10.76 -5.87
C HIS A 115 -10.48 -9.31 -5.39
N PHE A 116 -11.58 -8.58 -5.29
CA PHE A 116 -11.61 -7.23 -4.72
C PHE A 116 -11.24 -7.21 -3.24
N VAL A 117 -11.67 -8.21 -2.47
CA VAL A 117 -11.27 -8.35 -1.05
C VAL A 117 -9.76 -8.48 -0.92
N ALA A 118 -9.13 -9.31 -1.77
CA ALA A 118 -7.68 -9.48 -1.78
C ALA A 118 -6.96 -8.20 -2.21
N LEU A 119 -7.47 -7.52 -3.25
CA LEU A 119 -6.91 -6.25 -3.74
C LEU A 119 -7.00 -5.15 -2.67
N LEU A 120 -8.13 -4.97 -2.01
CA LEU A 120 -8.31 -3.99 -0.93
C LEU A 120 -7.32 -4.23 0.22
N ASN A 121 -7.10 -5.49 0.60
CA ASN A 121 -6.12 -5.83 1.63
C ASN A 121 -4.66 -5.53 1.18
N ALA A 122 -4.36 -5.67 -0.11
CA ALA A 122 -3.06 -5.31 -0.67
C ALA A 122 -2.86 -3.78 -0.76
N MET A 123 -3.93 -2.99 -0.94
CA MET A 123 -3.89 -1.53 -1.04
C MET A 123 -3.60 -0.84 0.30
N ALA A 124 -4.11 -1.39 1.40
CA ALA A 124 -4.01 -0.74 2.71
C ALA A 124 -2.55 -0.46 3.17
N PRO A 125 -1.58 -1.36 3.06
CA PRO A 125 -0.20 -1.04 3.43
C PRO A 125 0.46 -0.02 2.49
N VAL A 126 0.05 0.05 1.22
CA VAL A 126 0.62 1.01 0.25
C VAL A 126 0.29 2.44 0.63
N ILE A 127 -0.97 2.74 1.00
CA ILE A 127 -1.32 4.10 1.39
C ILE A 127 -0.63 4.55 2.68
N MET A 128 -0.35 3.62 3.60
CA MET A 128 0.41 3.93 4.81
C MET A 128 1.84 4.35 4.49
N GLN A 129 2.48 3.73 3.50
CA GLN A 129 3.80 4.13 3.00
C GLN A 129 3.71 5.45 2.21
N ALA A 130 2.72 5.57 1.33
CA ALA A 130 2.53 6.74 0.48
C ALA A 130 2.27 8.02 1.29
N ARG A 131 1.68 7.92 2.48
CA ARG A 131 1.45 9.07 3.36
C ARG A 131 2.72 9.86 3.66
N TRP A 132 3.85 9.19 3.84
CA TRP A 132 5.15 9.85 4.04
C TRP A 132 5.57 10.64 2.81
N SER A 133 5.51 10.00 1.64
CA SER A 133 5.83 10.65 0.37
C SER A 133 4.89 11.82 0.07
N PHE A 134 3.60 11.66 0.41
CA PHE A 134 2.60 12.72 0.25
C PHE A 134 2.93 13.96 1.08
N MET A 135 3.31 13.78 2.35
CA MET A 135 3.69 14.92 3.21
C MET A 135 4.88 15.69 2.64
N HIS A 136 5.82 15.01 1.99
CA HIS A 136 6.94 15.64 1.31
C HIS A 136 6.54 16.30 -0.02
N ALA A 137 5.59 15.72 -0.75
CA ALA A 137 5.17 16.22 -2.06
C ALA A 137 4.31 17.49 -1.97
N VAL A 138 3.48 17.63 -0.91
CA VAL A 138 2.52 18.75 -0.79
C VAL A 138 2.95 19.83 0.19
N ASN A 139 3.88 19.54 1.11
CA ASN A 139 4.41 20.52 2.04
C ASN A 139 5.91 20.65 1.81
N ASP A 140 6.42 21.86 1.88
CA ASP A 140 7.87 22.13 1.95
C ASP A 140 8.40 21.78 3.37
N SER A 141 7.89 20.67 3.92
CA SER A 141 8.12 20.24 5.30
C SER A 141 9.54 19.77 5.51
N MET A 142 10.27 19.39 4.45
CA MET A 142 11.68 19.02 4.56
C MET A 142 12.57 20.22 4.89
N ALA A 143 12.26 21.39 4.34
CA ALA A 143 12.96 22.62 4.73
C ALA A 143 12.73 22.97 6.21
N LEU A 144 11.52 22.75 6.71
CA LEU A 144 11.15 23.00 8.13
C LEU A 144 11.77 21.97 9.07
N VAL A 145 11.70 20.68 8.73
CA VAL A 145 12.28 19.59 9.55
C VAL A 145 13.82 19.64 9.52
N GLY A 146 14.42 20.08 8.42
CA GLY A 146 15.87 20.26 8.29
C GLY A 146 16.41 21.45 9.12
N ALA A 147 15.58 22.49 9.33
CA ALA A 147 15.98 23.72 10.00
C ALA A 147 15.79 23.69 11.54
N ASP A 148 14.85 22.91 12.07
CA ASP A 148 14.51 22.85 13.48
C ASP A 148 14.76 21.44 14.07
N PRO A 149 15.79 21.26 14.92
CA PRO A 149 16.09 19.98 15.57
C PRO A 149 14.93 19.41 16.40
N GLU A 150 14.15 20.26 17.07
CA GLU A 150 13.01 19.80 17.87
C GLU A 150 11.84 19.33 16.98
N ALA A 151 11.59 20.02 15.86
CA ALA A 151 10.60 19.59 14.87
C ALA A 151 10.98 18.24 14.27
N ARG A 152 12.27 18.03 13.98
CA ARG A 152 12.81 16.75 13.52
C ARG A 152 12.54 15.64 14.52
N GLU A 153 12.88 15.85 15.80
CA GLU A 153 12.66 14.86 16.85
C GLU A 153 11.17 14.52 17.02
N ARG A 154 10.29 15.53 17.01
CA ARG A 154 8.83 15.33 17.05
C ARG A 154 8.34 14.49 15.88
N SER A 155 8.83 14.78 14.67
CA SER A 155 8.46 14.04 13.44
C SER A 155 8.93 12.59 13.51
N MET A 156 10.16 12.35 13.97
CA MET A 156 10.69 10.99 14.15
C MET A 156 9.86 10.19 15.17
N ARG A 157 9.55 10.78 16.33
CA ARG A 157 8.69 10.12 17.34
C ARG A 157 7.32 9.77 16.78
N ALA A 158 6.69 10.70 16.04
CA ALA A 158 5.41 10.45 15.38
C ALA A 158 5.50 9.29 14.36
N GLY A 159 6.61 9.23 13.63
CA GLY A 159 6.90 8.13 12.70
C GLY A 159 7.06 6.78 13.41
N HIS A 160 7.78 6.75 14.51
CA HIS A 160 7.95 5.54 15.32
C HIS A 160 6.59 5.04 15.86
N GLU A 161 5.79 5.94 16.42
CA GLU A 161 4.46 5.58 16.92
C GLU A 161 3.51 5.13 15.80
N ALA A 162 3.58 5.73 14.62
CA ALA A 162 2.77 5.32 13.48
C ALA A 162 3.10 3.88 13.01
N ASN A 163 4.36 3.45 13.22
CA ASN A 163 4.81 2.10 12.89
C ASN A 163 4.55 1.07 14.01
N ARG A 164 4.16 1.50 15.23
CA ARG A 164 3.94 0.60 16.38
C ARG A 164 3.00 -0.55 16.02
N ASP A 165 3.43 -1.77 16.27
CA ASP A 165 2.68 -3.01 16.04
C ASP A 165 2.26 -3.24 14.57
N THR A 166 2.99 -2.65 13.60
CA THR A 166 2.73 -2.87 12.16
C THR A 166 3.43 -4.12 11.63
N CYS A 167 4.58 -4.49 12.21
CA CYS A 167 5.30 -5.73 11.88
C CYS A 167 6.19 -6.17 13.06
N HIS A 168 6.83 -7.34 12.93
CA HIS A 168 7.67 -7.92 13.98
C HIS A 168 8.83 -7.01 14.43
N VAL A 169 9.37 -6.20 13.51
CA VAL A 169 10.46 -5.25 13.82
C VAL A 169 9.95 -4.10 14.68
N TRP A 170 8.73 -3.63 14.40
CA TRP A 170 8.05 -2.53 15.08
C TRP A 170 7.07 -2.98 16.17
N ALA A 171 7.10 -4.26 16.57
CA ALA A 171 6.32 -4.72 17.72
C ALA A 171 6.67 -3.90 18.97
N SER A 172 5.70 -3.65 19.84
CA SER A 172 5.89 -2.85 21.05
C SER A 172 7.00 -3.38 21.97
N ASP A 173 7.24 -4.70 21.93
CA ASP A 173 8.34 -5.42 22.59
C ASP A 173 9.46 -5.80 21.59
N GLY A 174 9.41 -5.27 20.38
CA GLY A 174 10.33 -5.60 19.30
C GLY A 174 11.64 -4.79 19.32
N PRO A 175 12.57 -5.14 18.41
CA PRO A 175 13.93 -4.59 18.43
C PRO A 175 13.99 -3.09 18.23
N MET A 176 13.07 -2.50 17.42
CA MET A 176 13.08 -1.05 17.19
C MET A 176 12.68 -0.27 18.46
N PHE A 177 11.63 -0.71 19.17
CA PHE A 177 11.26 -0.06 20.42
C PHE A 177 12.27 -0.29 21.54
N ALA A 178 12.97 -1.41 21.56
CA ALA A 178 14.09 -1.62 22.46
C ALA A 178 15.20 -0.57 22.24
N ARG A 179 15.57 -0.29 20.97
CA ARG A 179 16.55 0.75 20.62
C ARG A 179 16.04 2.17 20.95
N ILE A 180 14.78 2.49 20.64
CA ILE A 180 14.17 3.78 20.98
C ILE A 180 14.24 4.02 22.49
N ASN A 181 13.86 3.02 23.29
CA ASN A 181 13.81 3.11 24.73
C ASN A 181 15.22 3.19 25.38
N SER A 182 16.25 2.63 24.73
CA SER A 182 17.64 2.74 25.21
C SER A 182 18.30 4.08 24.82
N GLY A 183 17.63 4.93 24.02
CA GLY A 183 18.19 6.19 23.54
C GLY A 183 19.28 6.01 22.47
N GLU A 184 19.36 4.82 21.86
CA GLU A 184 20.31 4.55 20.81
C GLU A 184 20.00 5.37 19.56
N LYS A 185 21.03 5.98 18.94
CA LYS A 185 20.88 6.70 17.68
C LYS A 185 20.51 5.73 16.56
N PHE A 186 19.63 6.19 15.67
CA PHE A 186 19.27 5.45 14.47
C PHE A 186 20.21 5.79 13.32
N ASP A 187 20.81 4.77 12.76
CA ASP A 187 21.52 4.86 11.50
C ASP A 187 20.55 5.15 10.33
N ALA A 188 21.11 5.63 9.24
CA ALA A 188 20.38 5.69 7.97
C ALA A 188 19.78 4.33 7.62
N PRO A 189 18.54 4.29 7.08
CA PRO A 189 17.95 3.04 6.60
C PRO A 189 18.84 2.36 5.57
N LEU A 190 18.83 1.02 5.53
CA LEU A 190 19.68 0.24 4.62
C LEU A 190 19.56 0.71 3.16
N TRP A 191 18.35 1.02 2.71
CA TRP A 191 18.10 1.51 1.35
C TRP A 191 18.65 2.92 1.09
N ALA A 192 18.90 3.71 2.14
CA ALA A 192 19.48 5.04 2.01
C ALA A 192 21.02 5.01 2.02
N LYS A 193 21.64 4.05 2.73
CA LYS A 193 23.09 4.00 2.90
C LYS A 193 23.86 4.03 1.58
N ASP A 194 23.47 3.21 0.61
CA ASP A 194 24.12 3.16 -0.70
C ASP A 194 23.97 4.50 -1.45
N ARG A 195 22.77 5.10 -1.42
CA ARG A 195 22.52 6.40 -2.05
C ARG A 195 23.26 7.56 -1.40
N LEU A 196 23.42 7.53 -0.09
CA LEU A 196 24.23 8.52 0.63
C LEU A 196 25.71 8.40 0.26
N ALA A 197 26.23 7.17 0.22
CA ALA A 197 27.61 6.90 -0.19
C ALA A 197 27.88 7.37 -1.63
N GLU A 198 26.98 7.09 -2.58
CA GLU A 198 27.08 7.55 -3.98
C GLU A 198 27.13 9.09 -4.09
N ARG A 199 26.58 9.81 -3.13
CA ARG A 199 26.50 11.28 -3.10
C ARG A 199 27.54 11.92 -2.17
N GLY A 200 28.37 11.11 -1.50
CA GLY A 200 29.36 11.60 -0.55
C GLY A 200 28.75 12.24 0.70
N ILE A 201 27.55 11.80 1.09
CA ILE A 201 26.85 12.26 2.29
C ILE A 201 27.13 11.27 3.42
N GLU A 202 27.58 11.79 4.58
CA GLU A 202 27.80 10.94 5.75
C GLU A 202 26.48 10.35 6.25
N PRO A 203 26.46 9.09 6.72
CA PRO A 203 25.24 8.43 7.19
C PRO A 203 24.51 9.16 8.32
N ASP A 204 25.25 9.90 9.15
CA ASP A 204 24.66 10.69 10.25
C ASP A 204 23.87 11.92 9.77
N ASP A 205 24.14 12.36 8.53
CA ASP A 205 23.49 13.53 7.90
C ASP A 205 22.27 13.15 7.05
N TRP A 206 21.87 11.86 7.03
CA TRP A 206 20.81 11.36 6.15
C TRP A 206 19.45 12.04 6.32
N LEU A 207 19.16 12.57 7.52
CA LEU A 207 17.93 13.33 7.79
C LEU A 207 17.96 14.77 7.23
N ALA A 208 19.14 15.25 6.87
CA ALA A 208 19.33 16.57 6.26
C ALA A 208 19.39 16.51 4.71
N TRP A 209 19.31 15.30 4.15
CA TRP A 209 19.42 15.03 2.72
C TRP A 209 18.09 15.11 1.96
#